data_e118624e9ba55300b199d6e3ec1ed861
#
_entry.id   e118624e9ba55300b199d6e3ec1ed861
#
_cell.length_a   1.000
_cell.length_b   1.000
_cell.length_c   1.000
_cell.angle_alpha   90.00
_cell.angle_beta   90.00
_cell.angle_gamma   90.00
#
_symmetry.space_group_name_H-M   'P 1'
#
loop_
_entity.id
_entity.type
_entity.pdbx_description
1 polymer ?
#
loop_
_entity_poly.entity_id
_entity_poly.type
_entity_poly.pdbx_seq_one_letter_code
_entity_poly.pdbx_strand_id
1 'polypeptide(L)'
;VLEYVALNGKSMELFDVIDEDGNKTGQVKERGVAHRDGTLHSTVHIWIVRPNQESGYDVLLQKRSECKDSNPGAYDISSAGHVSAGDELMESALREMKEELGIHAREDQLQFIGTHRGQF
;
A
#
# COMPACT_ATOMS: atom_id res chain seq x y z
N VAL A 1 -18.77 2.50 -5.66
CA VAL A 1 -17.94 3.07 -4.59
C VAL A 1 -18.61 4.31 -4.06
N LEU A 2 -18.98 4.27 -2.80
CA LEU A 2 -19.49 5.46 -2.13
C LEU A 2 -18.30 6.27 -1.62
N GLU A 3 -18.07 7.42 -2.23
CA GLU A 3 -17.10 8.37 -1.71
C GLU A 3 -17.78 9.25 -0.68
N TYR A 4 -17.30 9.18 0.56
CA TYR A 4 -17.72 10.08 1.60
C TYR A 4 -16.71 11.23 1.69
N VAL A 5 -17.20 12.45 1.58
CA VAL A 5 -16.37 13.62 1.80
C VAL A 5 -16.53 14.01 3.27
N ALA A 6 -15.46 13.98 4.02
CA ALA A 6 -15.47 14.43 5.41
C ALA A 6 -15.76 15.93 5.49
N LEU A 7 -16.20 16.38 6.66
CA LEU A 7 -16.57 17.79 6.89
C LEU A 7 -15.48 18.79 6.53
N ASN A 8 -14.23 18.36 6.52
CA ASN A 8 -13.08 19.20 6.14
C ASN A 8 -12.69 19.03 4.67
N GLY A 9 -13.51 18.37 3.85
CA GLY A 9 -13.25 18.14 2.43
C GLY A 9 -12.33 16.96 2.10
N LYS A 10 -11.92 16.19 3.09
CA LYS A 10 -11.10 15.00 2.87
C LYS A 10 -11.99 13.78 2.66
N SER A 11 -11.62 12.94 1.69
CA SER A 11 -12.29 11.66 1.48
C SER A 11 -11.99 10.70 2.63
N MET A 12 -12.99 9.92 3.06
CA MET A 12 -12.80 8.84 4.01
C MET A 12 -12.31 7.61 3.26
N GLU A 13 -11.24 7.02 3.76
CA GLU A 13 -10.71 5.77 3.23
C GLU A 13 -11.18 4.62 4.11
N LEU A 14 -11.73 3.58 3.47
CA LEU A 14 -12.25 2.40 4.14
C LEU A 14 -11.37 1.20 3.83
N PHE A 15 -11.16 0.35 4.84
CA PHE A 15 -10.37 -0.87 4.72
C PHE A 15 -11.24 -2.10 5.01
N ASP A 16 -11.02 -3.16 4.25
CA ASP A 16 -11.54 -4.48 4.62
C ASP A 16 -10.78 -5.00 5.83
N VAL A 17 -11.52 -5.48 6.84
CA VAL A 17 -10.93 -6.17 7.98
C VAL A 17 -10.62 -7.60 7.56
N ILE A 18 -9.39 -8.04 7.78
CA ILE A 18 -8.95 -9.39 7.45
C ILE A 18 -8.73 -10.22 8.72
N ASP A 19 -8.82 -11.54 8.58
CA ASP A 19 -8.53 -12.47 9.66
C ASP A 19 -7.04 -12.85 9.70
N GLU A 20 -6.68 -13.74 10.61
CA GLU A 20 -5.28 -14.17 10.79
C GLU A 20 -4.72 -14.90 9.56
N ASP A 21 -5.56 -15.45 8.70
CA ASP A 21 -5.16 -16.12 7.48
C ASP A 21 -5.13 -15.18 6.26
N GLY A 22 -5.46 -13.91 6.46
CA GLY A 22 -5.47 -12.91 5.39
C GLY A 22 -6.76 -12.85 4.59
N ASN A 23 -7.82 -13.51 5.03
CA ASN A 23 -9.11 -13.53 4.35
C ASN A 23 -9.99 -12.39 4.84
N LYS A 24 -10.77 -11.80 3.92
CA LYS A 24 -11.74 -10.75 4.27
C LYS A 24 -12.80 -11.30 5.19
N THR A 25 -13.10 -10.57 6.27
CA THR A 25 -14.11 -10.98 7.26
C THR A 25 -15.52 -10.52 6.91
N GLY A 26 -15.66 -9.62 5.94
CA GLY A 26 -16.93 -8.96 5.62
C GLY A 26 -17.14 -7.66 6.38
N GLN A 27 -16.28 -7.35 7.35
CA GLN A 27 -16.32 -6.08 8.05
C GLN A 27 -15.44 -5.05 7.35
N VAL A 28 -15.84 -3.78 7.48
CA VAL A 28 -15.11 -2.64 6.92
C VAL A 28 -14.93 -1.61 8.03
N LYS A 29 -13.74 -1.00 8.10
CA LYS A 29 -13.46 0.08 9.05
C LYS A 29 -12.83 1.27 8.34
N GLU A 30 -13.12 2.45 8.85
CA GLU A 30 -12.48 3.67 8.40
C GLU A 30 -11.00 3.67 8.84
N ARG A 31 -10.13 4.25 8.02
CA ARG A 31 -8.68 4.23 8.19
C ARG A 31 -8.20 4.66 9.58
N GLY A 32 -8.70 5.80 10.08
CA GLY A 32 -8.29 6.31 11.38
C GLY A 32 -8.69 5.39 12.52
N VAL A 33 -9.88 4.79 12.43
CA VAL A 33 -10.38 3.83 13.41
C VAL A 33 -9.53 2.55 13.37
N ALA A 34 -9.24 2.03 12.19
CA ALA A 34 -8.43 0.82 12.03
C ALA A 34 -7.02 1.00 12.61
N HIS A 35 -6.40 2.14 12.36
CA HIS A 35 -5.07 2.46 12.90
C HIS A 35 -5.10 2.64 14.41
N ARG A 36 -6.11 3.32 14.95
CA ARG A 36 -6.25 3.51 16.38
C ARG A 36 -6.47 2.20 17.14
N ASP A 37 -7.32 1.33 16.59
CA ASP A 37 -7.70 0.07 17.23
C ASP A 37 -6.71 -1.07 16.98
N GLY A 38 -5.75 -0.88 16.06
CA GLY A 38 -4.84 -1.95 15.66
C GLY A 38 -5.53 -3.03 14.85
N THR A 39 -6.59 -2.69 14.12
CA THR A 39 -7.36 -3.65 13.32
C THR A 39 -6.54 -4.18 12.16
N LEU A 40 -6.55 -5.50 11.98
CA LEU A 40 -5.80 -6.15 10.91
C LEU A 40 -6.41 -5.81 9.55
N HIS A 41 -5.62 -5.26 8.67
CA HIS A 41 -6.00 -4.86 7.31
C HIS A 41 -4.80 -5.02 6.38
N SER A 42 -5.05 -4.99 5.07
CA SER A 42 -4.01 -5.26 4.08
C SER A 42 -3.33 -3.99 3.59
N THR A 43 -2.03 -4.09 3.37
CA THR A 43 -1.24 -3.12 2.61
C THR A 43 -0.51 -3.85 1.51
N VAL A 44 -0.06 -3.12 0.50
CA VAL A 44 0.81 -3.66 -0.54
C VAL A 44 2.16 -2.97 -0.49
N HIS A 45 3.21 -3.76 -0.62
CA HIS A 45 4.59 -3.27 -0.73
C HIS A 45 5.13 -3.75 -2.07
N ILE A 46 5.64 -2.84 -2.86
CA ILE A 46 6.12 -3.14 -4.20
C ILE A 46 7.61 -2.83 -4.24
N TRP A 47 8.40 -3.84 -4.63
CA TRP A 47 9.82 -3.71 -4.86
C TRP A 47 10.07 -3.65 -6.36
N ILE A 48 10.55 -2.53 -6.86
CA ILE A 48 10.90 -2.37 -8.26
C ILE A 48 12.39 -2.59 -8.40
N VAL A 49 12.76 -3.57 -9.23
CA VAL A 49 14.15 -3.98 -9.41
C VAL A 49 14.53 -3.95 -10.88
N ARG A 50 15.81 -3.76 -11.13
CA ARG A 50 16.39 -3.88 -12.47
C ARG A 50 17.67 -4.70 -12.40
N PRO A 51 17.98 -5.51 -13.41
CA PRO A 51 19.25 -6.24 -13.44
C PRO A 51 20.44 -5.26 -13.51
N ASN A 52 21.53 -5.61 -12.82
CA ASN A 52 22.81 -4.95 -13.00
C ASN A 52 23.90 -5.98 -13.21
N GLN A 53 25.09 -5.53 -13.65
CA GLN A 53 26.17 -6.42 -14.03
C GLN A 53 27.01 -6.91 -12.85
N GLU A 54 26.93 -6.27 -11.71
CA GLU A 54 27.82 -6.53 -10.57
C GLU A 54 27.16 -7.39 -9.50
N SER A 55 25.99 -7.00 -9.03
CA SER A 55 25.35 -7.63 -7.86
C SER A 55 24.07 -8.38 -8.19
N GLY A 56 23.65 -8.41 -9.45
CA GLY A 56 22.43 -9.04 -9.90
C GLY A 56 21.29 -8.06 -10.10
N TYR A 57 20.94 -7.28 -9.09
CA TYR A 57 19.81 -6.35 -9.19
C TYR A 57 20.04 -5.07 -8.41
N ASP A 58 19.54 -3.97 -8.96
CA ASP A 58 19.34 -2.71 -8.24
C ASP A 58 17.89 -2.62 -7.78
N VAL A 59 17.65 -1.99 -6.65
CA VAL A 59 16.31 -1.77 -6.11
C VAL A 59 16.03 -0.26 -6.14
N LEU A 60 14.86 0.10 -6.66
CA LEU A 60 14.41 1.50 -6.64
C LEU A 60 13.91 1.85 -5.25
N LEU A 61 14.45 2.92 -4.66
CA LEU A 61 13.98 3.46 -3.39
C LEU A 61 13.29 4.80 -3.61
N GLN A 62 12.29 5.06 -2.79
CA GLN A 62 11.60 6.33 -2.78
C GLN A 62 12.06 7.13 -1.56
N LYS A 63 12.43 8.39 -1.76
CA LYS A 63 12.77 9.27 -0.65
C LYS A 63 11.50 9.98 -0.17
N ARG A 64 11.21 9.85 1.12
CA ARG A 64 10.05 10.52 1.72
C ARG A 64 10.25 12.03 1.70
N SER A 65 9.15 12.75 1.51
CA SER A 65 9.15 14.22 1.57
C SER A 65 9.61 14.71 2.94
N GLU A 66 10.33 15.82 2.95
CA GLU A 66 10.71 16.51 4.20
C GLU A 66 9.49 17.05 4.96
N CYS A 67 8.33 17.14 4.31
CA CYS A 67 7.08 17.60 4.91
C CYS A 67 6.27 16.50 5.59
N LYS A 68 6.73 15.24 5.55
CA LYS A 68 6.01 14.13 6.18
C LYS A 68 6.12 14.20 7.71
N ASP A 69 5.04 13.85 8.40
CA ASP A 69 4.99 13.84 9.87
C ASP A 69 5.85 12.74 10.47
N SER A 70 5.99 11.63 9.76
CA SER A 70 6.82 10.51 10.20
C SER A 70 7.98 10.30 9.25
N ASN A 71 9.18 10.16 9.81
CA ASN A 71 10.42 9.86 9.10
C ASN A 71 10.65 10.77 7.87
N PRO A 72 10.62 12.11 8.02
CA PRO A 72 10.84 13.01 6.90
C PRO A 72 12.22 12.79 6.28
N GLY A 73 12.31 12.82 4.96
CA GLY A 73 13.56 12.64 4.22
C GLY A 73 14.14 11.23 4.24
N ALA A 74 13.52 10.28 4.93
CA ALA A 74 13.98 8.90 4.98
C ALA A 74 13.68 8.18 3.66
N TYR A 75 14.48 7.14 3.36
CA TYR A 75 14.22 6.29 2.21
C TYR A 75 13.19 5.20 2.56
N ASP A 76 12.39 4.84 1.58
CA ASP A 76 11.33 3.86 1.70
C ASP A 76 11.36 2.94 0.48
N ILE A 77 10.55 1.88 0.52
CA ILE A 77 10.43 0.94 -0.61
C ILE A 77 9.94 1.67 -1.85
N SER A 78 10.01 1.01 -3.01
CA SER A 78 9.67 1.61 -4.29
C SER A 78 8.27 2.22 -4.30
N SER A 79 7.29 1.46 -3.83
CA SER A 79 5.91 1.94 -3.67
C SER A 79 5.21 1.14 -2.58
N ALA A 80 4.29 1.77 -1.87
CA ALA A 80 3.49 1.13 -0.83
C ALA A 80 2.16 1.85 -0.69
N GLY A 81 1.14 1.10 -0.28
CA GLY A 81 -0.16 1.69 -0.05
C GLY A 81 -1.10 0.72 0.64
N HIS A 82 -2.23 1.25 1.10
CA HIS A 82 -3.28 0.45 1.72
C HIS A 82 -4.20 -0.12 0.65
N VAL A 83 -4.80 -1.27 0.96
CA VAL A 83 -5.81 -1.88 0.12
C VAL A 83 -7.17 -1.36 0.57
N SER A 84 -7.82 -0.58 -0.28
CA SER A 84 -9.15 -0.04 0.03
C SER A 84 -10.20 -1.14 0.02
N ALA A 85 -11.27 -0.93 0.79
CA ALA A 85 -12.37 -1.89 0.87
C ALA A 85 -12.91 -2.20 -0.53
N GLY A 86 -13.10 -3.48 -0.82
CA GLY A 86 -13.57 -3.96 -2.12
C GLY A 86 -12.47 -4.22 -3.14
N ASP A 87 -11.25 -3.76 -2.90
CA ASP A 87 -10.14 -3.93 -3.84
C ASP A 87 -9.38 -5.23 -3.57
N GLU A 88 -8.74 -5.75 -4.61
CA GLU A 88 -7.82 -6.88 -4.51
C GLU A 88 -6.38 -6.40 -4.42
N LEU A 89 -5.48 -7.27 -3.96
CA LEU A 89 -4.06 -6.91 -3.76
C LEU A 89 -3.39 -6.47 -5.07
N MET A 90 -3.59 -7.22 -6.14
CA MET A 90 -2.94 -6.93 -7.43
C MET A 90 -3.40 -5.58 -8.00
N GLU A 91 -4.69 -5.31 -8.01
CA GLU A 91 -5.18 -4.03 -8.52
C GLU A 91 -4.74 -2.85 -7.67
N SER A 92 -4.64 -3.06 -6.34
CA SER A 92 -4.11 -2.05 -5.43
C SER A 92 -2.65 -1.75 -5.71
N ALA A 93 -1.84 -2.79 -5.96
CA ALA A 93 -0.43 -2.63 -6.31
C ALA A 93 -0.26 -1.85 -7.61
N LEU A 94 -1.02 -2.20 -8.64
CA LEU A 94 -0.96 -1.50 -9.93
C LEU A 94 -1.38 -0.04 -9.79
N ARG A 95 -2.41 0.23 -9.01
CA ARG A 95 -2.88 1.60 -8.74
C ARG A 95 -1.81 2.42 -8.03
N GLU A 96 -1.20 1.88 -6.98
CA GLU A 96 -0.17 2.59 -6.22
C GLU A 96 1.05 2.93 -7.08
N MET A 97 1.49 2.01 -7.92
CA MET A 97 2.60 2.28 -8.84
C MET A 97 2.27 3.44 -9.78
N LYS A 98 1.04 3.47 -10.29
CA LYS A 98 0.59 4.54 -11.18
C LYS A 98 0.49 5.87 -10.45
N GLU A 99 -0.12 5.89 -9.27
CA GLU A 99 -0.36 7.11 -8.50
C GLU A 99 0.93 7.69 -7.93
N GLU A 100 1.79 6.85 -7.34
CA GLU A 100 3.01 7.33 -6.70
C GLU A 100 4.16 7.57 -7.67
N LEU A 101 4.32 6.71 -8.66
CA LEU A 101 5.50 6.72 -9.52
C LEU A 101 5.20 7.01 -11.00
N GLY A 102 3.92 7.08 -11.37
CA GLY A 102 3.54 7.26 -12.76
C GLY A 102 3.84 6.05 -13.65
N ILE A 103 4.04 4.88 -13.05
CA ILE A 103 4.36 3.66 -13.78
C ILE A 103 3.08 2.90 -14.09
N HIS A 104 2.84 2.64 -15.38
CA HIS A 104 1.70 1.87 -15.86
C HIS A 104 2.14 0.43 -16.13
N ALA A 105 2.09 -0.41 -15.09
CA ALA A 105 2.48 -1.81 -15.19
C ALA A 105 1.28 -2.70 -15.52
N ARG A 106 1.56 -3.90 -16.04
CA ARG A 106 0.56 -4.95 -16.26
C ARG A 106 0.70 -6.00 -15.15
N GLU A 107 -0.35 -6.78 -14.93
CA GLU A 107 -0.33 -7.85 -13.93
C GLU A 107 0.81 -8.85 -14.16
N ASP A 108 1.12 -9.17 -15.43
CA ASP A 108 2.17 -10.12 -15.77
C ASP A 108 3.59 -9.60 -15.50
N GLN A 109 3.72 -8.32 -15.18
CA GLN A 109 5.00 -7.72 -14.81
C GLN A 109 5.25 -7.74 -13.30
N LEU A 110 4.25 -8.12 -12.51
CA LEU A 110 4.36 -8.23 -11.06
C LEU A 110 4.39 -9.69 -10.64
N GLN A 111 5.28 -9.99 -9.71
CA GLN A 111 5.38 -11.32 -9.11
C GLN A 111 5.07 -11.20 -7.61
N PHE A 112 4.12 -12.01 -7.14
CA PHE A 112 3.84 -12.10 -5.71
C PHE A 112 4.95 -12.91 -5.05
N ILE A 113 5.60 -12.33 -4.05
CA ILE A 113 6.73 -12.98 -3.38
C ILE A 113 6.44 -13.40 -1.94
N GLY A 114 5.37 -12.92 -1.35
CA GLY A 114 4.98 -13.35 -0.01
C GLY A 114 4.21 -12.31 0.75
N THR A 115 3.85 -12.66 1.98
CA THR A 115 3.17 -11.78 2.93
C THR A 115 3.98 -11.65 4.20
N HIS A 116 3.87 -10.50 4.83
CA HIS A 116 4.48 -10.22 6.10
C HIS A 116 3.46 -9.52 6.99
N ARG A 117 3.36 -9.96 8.24
CA ARG A 117 2.51 -9.30 9.23
C ARG A 117 3.37 -8.33 10.03
N GLY A 118 2.96 -7.07 10.03
CA GLY A 118 3.64 -6.02 10.76
C GLY A 118 2.69 -5.25 11.65
N GLN A 119 3.25 -4.52 12.59
CA GLN A 119 2.54 -3.60 13.46
C GLN A 119 3.17 -2.22 13.34
N PHE A 120 2.33 -1.21 13.15
CA PHE A 120 2.79 0.16 12.96
C PHE A 120 2.34 1.07 14.08
#